data_e6b97bd74ebcec0d293882c221adc980
#
_entry.id   e6b97bd74ebcec0d293882c221adc980
#
_cell.length_a   1.000
_cell.length_b   1.000
_cell.length_c   1.000
_cell.angle_alpha   90.00
_cell.angle_beta   90.00
_cell.angle_gamma   90.00
#
_symmetry.space_group_name_H-M   'P 1'
#
loop_
_entity.id
_entity.type
_entity.pdbx_description
1 polymer ?
#
loop_
_entity_poly.entity_id
_entity_poly.type
_entity_poly.pdbx_seq_one_letter_code
_entity_poly.pdbx_strand_id
1 'polypeptide(L)'
;MKKLIPVLIIILLAICSFEAGALKKRESNTNLSNAYDEFYDMVIIAPQKFSNALQPLISHKNSLNIKTTLKTTEDIYAEYLGRDAAEQIKYFIKEALENWNISYVLLVGGRMGQRNQFYIPGRYVILDDGFVDFPFLTDLYYADIYKNGSEFDDWDSNDDDVFGEWGVDELDLEPDVYVGRLPCRYLFEVKIVVDKIIEYEAGTFGESWFNRMTLLGGDTNPEVGGDFAIEGEAVCDYVADMMIGFDITKLYCSDGTLTDHSQLLAAINAGCGFVLYEGHGLQNRIATYDLNGAEVEPFHNKHVPSLRNKGMYPIMVFGCCVTAKFDVTILNILNENRFGNSDCTPEEIGWRLLSRPKGGCIGFVGATSVVWGYSGDNDHNGIPDSVEKGLLCWLNAEFFRLYIEEGYEYLGELHWESIQNYCNLFDVQSYNLDCKHVQQITLFGDPSLRVGGYP
;
A
#
# COMPACT_ATOMS: atom_id res chain seq x y z
N MET A 1 39.80 39.25 38.89
CA MET A 1 40.51 38.11 38.38
C MET A 1 39.65 36.88 38.63
N LYS A 2 38.85 36.45 37.64
CA LYS A 2 38.13 35.17 37.69
C LYS A 2 38.48 34.42 36.40
N LYS A 3 39.07 33.23 36.57
CA LYS A 3 39.51 32.37 35.46
C LYS A 3 38.30 31.70 34.80
N LEU A 4 38.18 31.88 33.50
CA LEU A 4 37.33 31.02 32.68
C LEU A 4 37.95 29.66 32.51
N ILE A 5 37.18 28.62 32.77
CA ILE A 5 37.45 27.24 32.41
C ILE A 5 36.59 26.92 31.18
N PRO A 6 37.15 26.48 30.06
CA PRO A 6 36.34 26.01 28.94
C PRO A 6 35.88 24.59 29.20
N VAL A 7 34.56 24.37 29.19
CA VAL A 7 33.97 23.03 29.20
C VAL A 7 34.12 22.43 27.82
N LEU A 8 34.91 21.41 27.69
CA LEU A 8 35.07 20.59 26.50
C LEU A 8 33.89 19.64 26.46
N ILE A 9 32.92 19.89 25.58
CA ILE A 9 31.86 18.94 25.28
C ILE A 9 32.42 17.89 24.31
N ILE A 10 32.71 16.70 24.86
CA ILE A 10 32.98 15.52 24.06
C ILE A 10 31.65 15.00 23.57
N ILE A 11 31.33 15.26 22.28
CA ILE A 11 30.27 14.59 21.57
C ILE A 11 30.75 13.16 21.28
N LEU A 12 30.32 12.20 22.10
CA LEU A 12 30.38 10.80 21.73
C LEU A 12 29.31 10.59 20.62
N LEU A 13 29.77 10.57 19.38
CA LEU A 13 29.03 9.93 18.30
C LEU A 13 28.98 8.43 18.63
N ALA A 14 27.88 8.01 19.26
CA ALA A 14 27.48 6.63 19.23
C ALA A 14 27.01 6.37 17.79
N ILE A 15 27.91 5.82 16.97
CA ILE A 15 27.54 5.18 15.71
C ILE A 15 26.80 3.91 16.15
N CYS A 16 25.49 4.02 16.35
CA CYS A 16 24.62 2.87 16.24
C CYS A 16 24.58 2.55 14.74
N SER A 17 25.38 1.56 14.34
CA SER A 17 25.13 0.86 13.09
C SER A 17 23.76 0.17 13.26
N PHE A 18 22.71 0.84 12.80
CA PHE A 18 21.47 0.16 12.46
C PHE A 18 21.83 -0.76 11.30
N GLU A 19 21.96 -2.04 11.58
CA GLU A 19 21.86 -3.04 10.54
C GLU A 19 20.44 -2.90 9.98
N ALA A 20 20.34 -2.50 8.71
CA ALA A 20 19.11 -2.54 7.97
C ALA A 20 18.49 -3.92 8.19
N GLY A 21 17.28 -3.94 8.76
CA GLY A 21 16.49 -5.16 8.93
C GLY A 21 15.93 -5.64 7.62
N ALA A 22 16.79 -5.88 6.62
CA ALA A 22 16.41 -6.75 5.52
C ALA A 22 16.00 -8.09 6.12
N LEU A 23 14.84 -8.62 5.75
CA LEU A 23 14.33 -9.92 6.19
C LEU A 23 15.49 -10.87 6.41
N LYS A 24 15.77 -11.22 7.67
CA LYS A 24 16.91 -12.02 8.03
C LYS A 24 16.85 -13.33 7.26
N LYS A 25 17.71 -13.50 6.28
CA LYS A 25 17.93 -14.81 5.65
C LYS A 25 18.25 -15.80 6.76
N ARG A 26 17.30 -16.64 7.08
CA ARG A 26 17.41 -17.68 8.10
C ARG A 26 18.37 -18.72 7.58
N GLU A 27 19.53 -18.88 8.19
CA GLU A 27 20.44 -19.99 7.90
C GLU A 27 19.75 -21.30 8.30
N SER A 28 19.34 -22.09 7.31
CA SER A 28 18.77 -23.41 7.52
C SER A 28 19.83 -24.38 8.01
N ASN A 29 19.64 -24.95 9.19
CA ASN A 29 20.38 -26.12 9.62
C ASN A 29 20.04 -27.31 8.73
N THR A 30 20.98 -27.66 7.85
CA THR A 30 20.95 -28.81 6.98
C THR A 30 21.11 -30.11 7.76
N ASN A 31 20.09 -30.98 7.67
CA ASN A 31 20.27 -32.43 7.51
C ASN A 31 18.90 -33.13 7.40
N LEU A 32 18.34 -33.17 6.18
CA LEU A 32 17.45 -34.25 5.72
C LEU A 32 17.53 -34.29 4.19
N SER A 33 17.92 -35.42 3.68
CA SER A 33 18.25 -35.71 2.30
C SER A 33 17.03 -35.77 1.37
N ASN A 34 17.14 -35.09 0.20
CA ASN A 34 16.49 -35.42 -1.08
C ASN A 34 14.96 -35.38 -1.13
N ALA A 35 14.38 -34.18 -1.19
CA ALA A 35 13.17 -33.90 -1.96
C ALA A 35 13.12 -32.42 -2.24
N TYR A 36 13.43 -32.03 -3.51
CA TYR A 36 13.13 -30.74 -4.14
C TYR A 36 13.70 -29.47 -3.47
N ASP A 37 14.96 -29.11 -3.81
CA ASP A 37 15.47 -27.73 -3.72
C ASP A 37 14.86 -26.86 -4.84
N GLU A 38 13.53 -26.73 -4.91
CA GLU A 38 12.89 -25.72 -5.75
C GLU A 38 12.71 -24.43 -4.93
N PHE A 39 13.66 -23.52 -5.05
CA PHE A 39 13.54 -22.18 -4.49
C PHE A 39 12.78 -21.28 -5.47
N TYR A 40 11.88 -20.47 -4.96
CA TYR A 40 11.20 -19.43 -5.70
C TYR A 40 11.33 -18.11 -4.96
N ASP A 41 11.45 -17.01 -5.69
CA ASP A 41 11.45 -15.67 -5.09
C ASP A 41 10.02 -15.16 -4.93
N MET A 42 9.11 -15.59 -5.83
CA MET A 42 7.74 -15.11 -5.90
C MET A 42 6.75 -16.24 -6.15
N VAL A 43 5.62 -16.19 -5.45
CA VAL A 43 4.45 -17.00 -5.77
C VAL A 43 3.27 -16.13 -6.21
N ILE A 44 2.63 -16.50 -7.30
CA ILE A 44 1.35 -15.94 -7.73
C ILE A 44 0.23 -16.86 -7.27
N ILE A 45 -0.72 -16.35 -6.50
CA ILE A 45 -1.93 -17.06 -6.09
C ILE A 45 -3.10 -16.56 -6.93
N ALA A 46 -3.78 -17.44 -7.65
CA ALA A 46 -4.86 -17.06 -8.54
C ALA A 46 -5.87 -18.20 -8.75
N PRO A 47 -7.14 -17.93 -9.10
CA PRO A 47 -8.04 -18.99 -9.52
C PRO A 47 -7.55 -19.64 -10.83
N GLN A 48 -7.76 -20.94 -10.99
CA GLN A 48 -7.34 -21.73 -12.16
C GLN A 48 -7.69 -21.05 -13.50
N LYS A 49 -8.82 -20.39 -13.59
CA LYS A 49 -9.26 -19.70 -14.82
C LYS A 49 -8.36 -18.52 -15.25
N PHE A 50 -7.52 -17.98 -14.35
CA PHE A 50 -6.59 -16.89 -14.66
C PHE A 50 -5.18 -17.40 -15.02
N SER A 51 -4.87 -18.67 -14.78
CA SER A 51 -3.53 -19.26 -14.90
C SER A 51 -2.90 -19.01 -16.26
N ASN A 52 -3.64 -19.22 -17.36
CA ASN A 52 -3.11 -19.02 -18.70
C ASN A 52 -2.78 -17.54 -19.01
N ALA A 53 -3.54 -16.59 -18.44
CA ALA A 53 -3.29 -15.16 -18.64
C ALA A 53 -2.11 -14.65 -17.83
N LEU A 54 -1.69 -15.37 -16.80
CA LEU A 54 -0.54 -15.05 -15.94
C LEU A 54 0.78 -15.63 -16.46
N GLN A 55 0.76 -16.60 -17.41
CA GLN A 55 1.98 -17.18 -17.93
C GLN A 55 2.97 -16.18 -18.55
N PRO A 56 2.52 -15.10 -19.28
CA PRO A 56 3.45 -14.09 -19.75
C PRO A 56 4.18 -13.36 -18.61
N LEU A 57 3.48 -13.06 -17.50
CA LEU A 57 4.11 -12.44 -16.32
C LEU A 57 5.14 -13.37 -15.68
N ILE A 58 4.81 -14.64 -15.47
CA ILE A 58 5.73 -15.64 -14.93
C ILE A 58 6.99 -15.74 -15.81
N SER A 59 6.81 -15.83 -17.13
CA SER A 59 7.93 -15.92 -18.07
C SER A 59 8.80 -14.65 -18.03
N HIS A 60 8.17 -13.48 -17.93
CA HIS A 60 8.85 -12.20 -17.83
C HIS A 60 9.67 -12.10 -16.54
N LYS A 61 9.07 -12.39 -15.37
CA LYS A 61 9.77 -12.38 -14.07
C LYS A 61 10.95 -13.35 -14.04
N ASN A 62 10.75 -14.57 -14.54
CA ASN A 62 11.84 -15.56 -14.65
C ASN A 62 12.98 -15.05 -15.55
N SER A 63 12.69 -14.28 -16.61
CA SER A 63 13.72 -13.68 -17.46
C SER A 63 14.52 -12.59 -16.76
N LEU A 64 13.95 -12.00 -15.70
CA LEU A 64 14.58 -10.97 -14.85
C LEU A 64 15.23 -11.58 -13.59
N ASN A 65 15.38 -12.92 -13.54
CA ASN A 65 15.90 -13.68 -12.40
C ASN A 65 15.05 -13.59 -11.12
N ILE A 66 13.78 -13.22 -11.22
CA ILE A 66 12.80 -13.38 -10.15
C ILE A 66 12.09 -14.70 -10.40
N LYS A 67 12.58 -15.77 -9.77
CA LYS A 67 12.06 -17.11 -9.98
C LYS A 67 10.62 -17.20 -9.47
N THR A 68 9.67 -17.29 -10.38
CA THR A 68 8.24 -17.15 -10.12
C THR A 68 7.47 -18.42 -10.43
N THR A 69 6.59 -18.81 -9.54
CA THR A 69 5.64 -19.92 -9.73
C THR A 69 4.19 -19.46 -9.52
N LEU A 70 3.23 -20.34 -9.86
CA LEU A 70 1.81 -20.10 -9.67
C LEU A 70 1.18 -21.25 -8.91
N LYS A 71 0.40 -20.96 -7.89
CA LYS A 71 -0.46 -21.88 -7.16
C LYS A 71 -1.92 -21.47 -7.34
N THR A 72 -2.78 -22.42 -7.72
CA THR A 72 -4.20 -22.09 -7.88
C THR A 72 -4.94 -22.13 -6.56
N THR A 73 -5.97 -21.30 -6.41
CA THR A 73 -6.84 -21.33 -5.22
C THR A 73 -7.53 -22.68 -5.09
N GLU A 74 -7.87 -23.33 -6.22
CA GLU A 74 -8.46 -24.65 -6.25
C GLU A 74 -7.52 -25.73 -5.68
N ASP A 75 -6.21 -25.66 -5.99
CA ASP A 75 -5.21 -26.56 -5.42
C ASP A 75 -5.01 -26.28 -3.93
N ILE A 76 -4.91 -24.99 -3.53
CA ILE A 76 -4.77 -24.62 -2.12
C ILE A 76 -5.93 -25.17 -1.30
N TYR A 77 -7.17 -24.98 -1.74
CA TYR A 77 -8.36 -25.43 -1.01
C TYR A 77 -8.50 -26.95 -0.97
N ALA A 78 -7.85 -27.68 -1.89
CA ALA A 78 -7.81 -29.13 -1.88
C ALA A 78 -6.70 -29.70 -0.97
N GLU A 79 -5.60 -28.96 -0.79
CA GLU A 79 -4.40 -29.45 -0.09
C GLU A 79 -4.33 -28.98 1.37
N TYR A 80 -4.86 -27.79 1.68
CA TYR A 80 -4.75 -27.19 3.00
C TYR A 80 -6.08 -27.20 3.74
N LEU A 81 -6.03 -27.53 5.01
CA LEU A 81 -7.16 -27.39 5.94
C LEU A 81 -7.08 -26.02 6.63
N GLY A 82 -8.22 -25.40 6.87
CA GLY A 82 -8.34 -24.14 7.57
C GLY A 82 -9.81 -23.87 7.90
N ARG A 83 -10.06 -22.90 8.78
CA ARG A 83 -11.43 -22.49 9.18
C ARG A 83 -12.18 -21.89 7.99
N ASP A 84 -11.45 -21.18 7.12
CA ASP A 84 -12.00 -20.59 5.90
C ASP A 84 -10.95 -20.52 4.78
N ALA A 85 -11.36 -20.00 3.61
CA ALA A 85 -10.51 -19.87 2.43
C ALA A 85 -9.31 -18.93 2.65
N ALA A 86 -9.43 -17.90 3.48
CA ALA A 86 -8.33 -16.98 3.77
C ALA A 86 -7.25 -17.69 4.60
N GLU A 87 -7.64 -18.43 5.61
CA GLU A 87 -6.70 -19.19 6.44
C GLU A 87 -6.01 -20.31 5.65
N GLN A 88 -6.72 -21.01 4.74
CA GLN A 88 -6.09 -21.99 3.86
C GLN A 88 -4.99 -21.37 2.98
N ILE A 89 -5.21 -20.14 2.48
CA ILE A 89 -4.20 -19.39 1.72
C ILE A 89 -3.03 -19.01 2.62
N LYS A 90 -3.27 -18.56 3.85
CA LYS A 90 -2.20 -18.19 4.81
C LYS A 90 -1.34 -19.40 5.17
N TYR A 91 -1.91 -20.60 5.37
CA TYR A 91 -1.15 -21.83 5.58
C TYR A 91 -0.29 -22.18 4.37
N PHE A 92 -0.79 -22.01 3.16
CA PHE A 92 0.01 -22.21 1.95
C PHE A 92 1.17 -21.20 1.87
N ILE A 93 0.94 -19.92 2.17
CA ILE A 93 2.00 -18.88 2.17
C ILE A 93 3.09 -19.26 3.19
N LYS A 94 2.69 -19.67 4.40
CA LYS A 94 3.61 -20.17 5.42
C LYS A 94 4.50 -21.31 4.88
N GLU A 95 3.90 -22.34 4.25
CA GLU A 95 4.66 -23.45 3.70
C GLU A 95 5.58 -23.00 2.57
N ALA A 96 5.14 -22.11 1.70
CA ALA A 96 5.95 -21.55 0.63
C ALA A 96 7.13 -20.72 1.17
N LEU A 97 6.91 -19.96 2.25
CA LEU A 97 7.97 -19.23 2.93
C LEU A 97 9.03 -20.19 3.52
N GLU A 98 8.58 -21.25 4.19
CA GLU A 98 9.48 -22.23 4.83
C GLU A 98 10.24 -23.12 3.84
N ASN A 99 9.57 -23.57 2.78
CA ASN A 99 10.10 -24.59 1.88
C ASN A 99 10.67 -24.04 0.58
N TRP A 100 10.14 -22.91 0.08
CA TRP A 100 10.55 -22.29 -1.18
C TRP A 100 11.36 -21.00 -0.98
N ASN A 101 11.41 -20.48 0.25
CA ASN A 101 12.10 -19.22 0.60
C ASN A 101 11.61 -18.03 -0.24
N ILE A 102 10.30 -17.92 -0.41
CA ILE A 102 9.70 -16.82 -1.15
C ILE A 102 9.89 -15.49 -0.40
N SER A 103 9.98 -14.39 -1.14
CA SER A 103 9.92 -13.03 -0.61
C SER A 103 8.66 -12.30 -1.05
N TYR A 104 8.06 -12.70 -2.18
CA TYR A 104 6.94 -11.99 -2.77
C TYR A 104 5.72 -12.90 -2.98
N VAL A 105 4.54 -12.38 -2.64
CA VAL A 105 3.25 -13.03 -2.90
C VAL A 105 2.36 -12.08 -3.70
N LEU A 106 1.93 -12.49 -4.88
CA LEU A 106 0.97 -11.73 -5.70
C LEU A 106 -0.39 -12.41 -5.68
N LEU A 107 -1.37 -11.75 -5.05
CA LEU A 107 -2.76 -12.19 -4.96
C LEU A 107 -3.55 -11.70 -6.19
N VAL A 108 -3.90 -12.58 -7.13
CA VAL A 108 -4.62 -12.19 -8.35
C VAL A 108 -6.07 -12.65 -8.31
N GLY A 109 -6.93 -11.78 -7.82
CA GLY A 109 -8.36 -12.05 -7.71
C GLY A 109 -9.07 -11.15 -6.71
N GLY A 110 -10.10 -10.46 -7.16
CA GLY A 110 -11.03 -9.69 -6.36
C GLY A 110 -12.40 -10.37 -6.28
N ARG A 111 -13.46 -9.56 -6.27
CA ARG A 111 -14.84 -10.07 -6.35
C ARG A 111 -15.10 -10.86 -7.64
N MET A 112 -15.96 -11.85 -7.58
CA MET A 112 -16.43 -12.60 -8.75
C MET A 112 -17.42 -11.75 -9.56
N GLY A 113 -16.88 -10.84 -10.36
CA GLY A 113 -17.67 -9.80 -11.05
C GLY A 113 -18.25 -8.80 -10.05
N GLN A 114 -19.58 -8.68 -10.02
CA GLN A 114 -20.30 -7.83 -9.06
C GLN A 114 -20.92 -8.63 -7.89
N ARG A 115 -20.60 -9.93 -7.75
CA ARG A 115 -21.12 -10.78 -6.67
C ARG A 115 -20.40 -10.48 -5.35
N ASN A 116 -21.01 -10.90 -4.23
CA ASN A 116 -20.38 -10.76 -2.91
C ASN A 116 -19.24 -11.77 -2.64
N GLN A 117 -19.07 -12.77 -3.50
CA GLN A 117 -17.98 -13.75 -3.38
C GLN A 117 -16.68 -13.22 -3.98
N PHE A 118 -15.56 -13.63 -3.42
CA PHE A 118 -14.22 -13.35 -3.89
C PHE A 118 -13.59 -14.56 -4.57
N TYR A 119 -12.65 -14.33 -5.49
CA TYR A 119 -11.70 -15.35 -5.93
C TYR A 119 -10.62 -15.59 -4.88
N ILE A 120 -10.08 -14.50 -4.32
CA ILE A 120 -9.15 -14.49 -3.19
C ILE A 120 -9.72 -13.54 -2.15
N PRO A 121 -10.22 -14.04 -1.01
CA PRO A 121 -10.75 -13.17 0.04
C PRO A 121 -9.64 -12.30 0.64
N GLY A 122 -10.00 -11.13 1.16
CA GLY A 122 -9.23 -10.44 2.18
C GLY A 122 -9.70 -10.88 3.55
N ARG A 123 -8.87 -10.71 4.57
CA ARG A 123 -9.34 -10.89 5.96
C ARG A 123 -10.15 -9.66 6.36
N TYR A 124 -11.34 -9.89 6.92
CA TYR A 124 -12.09 -8.82 7.58
C TYR A 124 -11.65 -8.69 9.02
N VAL A 125 -11.41 -7.46 9.43
CA VAL A 125 -11.11 -7.07 10.81
C VAL A 125 -12.14 -6.05 11.27
N ILE A 126 -12.49 -6.06 12.55
CA ILE A 126 -13.32 -5.04 13.19
C ILE A 126 -12.47 -4.37 14.27
N LEU A 127 -12.29 -3.07 14.14
CA LEU A 127 -11.63 -2.26 15.14
C LEU A 127 -12.40 -0.95 15.30
N ASP A 128 -12.95 -0.75 16.48
CA ASP A 128 -13.62 0.49 16.87
C ASP A 128 -12.56 1.53 17.23
N ASP A 129 -12.46 2.59 16.41
CA ASP A 129 -11.56 3.72 16.65
C ASP A 129 -12.21 4.87 17.44
N GLY A 130 -13.42 4.64 17.94
CA GLY A 130 -14.24 5.62 18.63
C GLY A 130 -15.13 6.47 17.69
N PHE A 131 -15.00 6.32 16.37
CA PHE A 131 -15.78 6.99 15.35
C PHE A 131 -16.39 6.02 14.34
N VAL A 132 -15.67 4.93 14.06
CA VAL A 132 -16.03 3.95 13.02
C VAL A 132 -15.78 2.54 13.54
N ASP A 133 -16.84 1.72 13.54
CA ASP A 133 -16.89 0.36 14.09
C ASP A 133 -17.26 -0.71 13.04
N PHE A 134 -17.21 -0.40 11.76
CA PHE A 134 -17.57 -1.36 10.71
C PHE A 134 -16.37 -2.17 10.19
N PRO A 135 -16.60 -3.43 9.73
CA PRO A 135 -15.54 -4.29 9.24
C PRO A 135 -14.81 -3.68 8.04
N PHE A 136 -13.49 -3.86 7.99
CA PHE A 136 -12.66 -3.51 6.86
C PHE A 136 -11.76 -4.68 6.44
N LEU A 137 -11.27 -4.62 5.20
CA LEU A 137 -10.39 -5.64 4.64
C LEU A 137 -8.93 -5.33 4.94
N THR A 138 -8.14 -6.38 5.21
CA THR A 138 -6.70 -6.30 5.34
C THR A 138 -6.01 -7.41 4.57
N ASP A 139 -4.90 -7.08 3.88
CA ASP A 139 -3.98 -8.02 3.28
C ASP A 139 -2.72 -8.23 4.15
N LEU A 140 -2.54 -7.46 5.23
CA LEU A 140 -1.51 -7.70 6.23
C LEU A 140 -1.64 -9.11 6.83
N TYR A 141 -2.86 -9.64 6.96
CA TYR A 141 -3.12 -11.02 7.35
C TYR A 141 -2.32 -12.06 6.55
N TYR A 142 -2.06 -11.80 5.28
CA TYR A 142 -1.26 -12.67 4.41
C TYR A 142 0.23 -12.35 4.42
N ALA A 143 0.61 -11.17 4.88
CA ALA A 143 2.00 -10.75 4.99
C ALA A 143 2.60 -11.12 6.33
N ASP A 144 1.87 -10.99 7.40
CA ASP A 144 2.21 -11.35 8.78
C ASP A 144 1.88 -12.83 9.02
N ILE A 145 2.91 -13.68 9.01
CA ILE A 145 2.79 -15.15 9.10
C ILE A 145 3.16 -15.65 10.50
N TYR A 146 4.09 -14.98 11.15
CA TYR A 146 4.61 -15.40 12.44
C TYR A 146 4.55 -14.29 13.46
N LYS A 147 4.13 -14.61 14.68
CA LYS A 147 4.33 -13.78 15.86
C LYS A 147 5.52 -14.27 16.69
N ASN A 148 6.11 -13.36 17.48
CA ASN A 148 7.25 -13.69 18.34
C ASN A 148 8.43 -14.36 17.58
N GLY A 149 8.56 -14.07 16.30
CA GLY A 149 9.65 -14.50 15.42
C GLY A 149 9.61 -15.95 14.95
N SER A 150 8.62 -16.78 15.33
CA SER A 150 8.53 -18.17 14.84
C SER A 150 7.21 -18.90 15.10
N GLU A 151 6.33 -18.37 15.91
CA GLU A 151 5.03 -18.94 16.15
C GLU A 151 4.06 -18.51 15.05
N PHE A 152 3.29 -19.45 14.50
CA PHE A 152 2.30 -19.11 13.49
C PHE A 152 1.24 -18.17 14.09
N ASP A 153 1.02 -17.05 13.43
CA ASP A 153 -0.01 -16.10 13.83
C ASP A 153 -1.28 -16.29 12.99
N ASP A 154 -2.31 -16.84 13.58
CA ASP A 154 -3.60 -17.01 12.93
C ASP A 154 -4.55 -15.81 13.10
N TRP A 155 -4.14 -14.82 13.91
CA TRP A 155 -4.88 -13.60 14.23
C TRP A 155 -6.16 -13.83 15.05
N ASP A 156 -6.26 -14.94 15.78
CA ASP A 156 -7.41 -15.29 16.62
C ASP A 156 -6.92 -16.09 17.85
N SER A 157 -6.30 -15.37 18.79
CA SER A 157 -5.64 -15.97 19.95
C SER A 157 -6.60 -16.56 20.96
N ASN A 158 -7.88 -16.17 20.92
CA ASN A 158 -8.93 -16.61 21.83
C ASN A 158 -9.86 -17.69 21.21
N ASP A 159 -9.65 -18.07 19.92
CA ASP A 159 -10.43 -19.08 19.18
C ASP A 159 -11.94 -18.74 19.07
N ASP A 160 -12.29 -17.47 18.85
CA ASP A 160 -13.69 -17.04 18.73
C ASP A 160 -14.15 -16.74 17.29
N ASP A 161 -13.28 -16.96 16.29
CA ASP A 161 -13.49 -16.70 14.85
C ASP A 161 -13.65 -15.20 14.51
N VAL A 162 -13.24 -14.30 15.41
CA VAL A 162 -13.05 -12.88 15.14
C VAL A 162 -11.55 -12.62 15.06
N PHE A 163 -11.11 -12.02 13.96
CA PHE A 163 -9.67 -11.98 13.64
C PHE A 163 -9.11 -10.58 13.83
N GLY A 164 -7.94 -10.49 14.43
CA GLY A 164 -7.18 -9.25 14.54
C GLY A 164 -7.81 -8.23 15.49
N GLU A 165 -8.46 -8.69 16.55
CA GLU A 165 -9.10 -7.85 17.55
C GLU A 165 -8.06 -7.15 18.42
N TRP A 166 -8.02 -5.83 18.32
CA TRP A 166 -7.11 -5.02 19.13
C TRP A 166 -7.37 -5.19 20.64
N GLY A 167 -6.30 -5.50 21.39
CA GLY A 167 -6.35 -5.70 22.84
C GLY A 167 -6.97 -7.03 23.29
N VAL A 168 -7.29 -7.92 22.35
CA VAL A 168 -7.80 -9.28 22.58
C VAL A 168 -6.84 -10.29 22.00
N ASP A 169 -6.54 -10.16 20.68
CA ASP A 169 -5.59 -11.04 20.00
C ASP A 169 -4.14 -10.62 20.23
N GLU A 170 -3.26 -11.62 20.23
CA GLU A 170 -1.81 -11.42 20.30
C GLU A 170 -1.27 -11.21 18.87
N LEU A 171 -1.21 -9.95 18.43
CA LEU A 171 -0.76 -9.55 17.11
C LEU A 171 0.58 -8.83 17.22
N ASP A 172 1.56 -9.11 16.35
CA ASP A 172 2.72 -8.23 16.21
C ASP A 172 2.63 -7.32 14.99
N LEU A 173 1.82 -7.69 14.00
CA LEU A 173 1.54 -6.93 12.77
C LEU A 173 2.79 -6.67 11.92
N GLU A 174 3.83 -7.47 12.11
CA GLU A 174 5.09 -7.37 11.41
C GLU A 174 5.08 -8.25 10.15
N PRO A 175 5.30 -7.70 8.94
CA PRO A 175 5.26 -8.49 7.71
C PRO A 175 6.47 -9.42 7.59
N ASP A 176 6.24 -10.71 7.32
CA ASP A 176 7.26 -11.72 7.01
C ASP A 176 7.49 -11.88 5.50
N VAL A 177 6.54 -11.44 4.68
CA VAL A 177 6.56 -11.56 3.22
C VAL A 177 5.88 -10.36 2.55
N TYR A 178 6.39 -9.95 1.40
CA TYR A 178 5.84 -8.80 0.66
C TYR A 178 4.66 -9.22 -0.21
N VAL A 179 3.46 -8.80 0.19
CA VAL A 179 2.21 -9.12 -0.49
C VAL A 179 1.78 -7.96 -1.39
N GLY A 180 1.29 -8.25 -2.59
CA GLY A 180 0.59 -7.31 -3.43
C GLY A 180 -0.70 -7.92 -3.96
N ARG A 181 -1.69 -7.09 -4.23
CA ARG A 181 -2.98 -7.54 -4.74
C ARG A 181 -3.30 -6.94 -6.10
N LEU A 182 -3.77 -7.79 -7.02
CA LEU A 182 -4.46 -7.39 -8.24
C LEU A 182 -5.93 -7.85 -8.11
N PRO A 183 -6.85 -7.00 -7.64
CA PRO A 183 -8.22 -7.42 -7.35
C PRO A 183 -9.06 -7.62 -8.63
N CYS A 184 -8.51 -8.38 -9.57
CA CYS A 184 -9.11 -8.70 -10.86
C CYS A 184 -10.46 -9.41 -10.69
N ARG A 185 -11.50 -8.89 -11.35
CA ARG A 185 -12.85 -9.46 -11.37
C ARG A 185 -13.11 -10.28 -12.64
N TYR A 186 -12.37 -9.97 -13.71
CA TYR A 186 -12.55 -10.55 -15.05
C TYR A 186 -11.20 -10.90 -15.68
N LEU A 187 -11.22 -11.90 -16.56
CA LEU A 187 -10.02 -12.35 -17.27
C LEU A 187 -9.34 -11.26 -18.12
N PHE A 188 -10.11 -10.33 -18.68
CA PHE A 188 -9.52 -9.24 -19.48
C PHE A 188 -8.72 -8.26 -18.63
N GLU A 189 -9.11 -8.06 -17.37
CA GLU A 189 -8.35 -7.22 -16.44
C GLU A 189 -6.99 -7.83 -16.12
N VAL A 190 -6.93 -9.15 -15.89
CA VAL A 190 -5.64 -9.87 -15.70
C VAL A 190 -4.70 -9.60 -16.87
N LYS A 191 -5.20 -9.70 -18.11
CA LYS A 191 -4.38 -9.43 -19.31
C LYS A 191 -3.88 -7.99 -19.35
N ILE A 192 -4.76 -7.02 -19.02
CA ILE A 192 -4.41 -5.60 -19.01
C ILE A 192 -3.26 -5.33 -18.03
N VAL A 193 -3.39 -5.81 -16.78
CA VAL A 193 -2.38 -5.52 -15.75
C VAL A 193 -1.07 -6.27 -16.02
N VAL A 194 -1.12 -7.49 -16.52
CA VAL A 194 0.07 -8.25 -16.95
C VAL A 194 0.80 -7.51 -18.07
N ASP A 195 0.09 -7.07 -19.11
CA ASP A 195 0.69 -6.30 -20.22
C ASP A 195 1.32 -5.00 -19.70
N LYS A 196 0.68 -4.30 -18.75
CA LYS A 196 1.21 -3.06 -18.15
C LYS A 196 2.47 -3.30 -17.32
N ILE A 197 2.50 -4.35 -16.50
CA ILE A 197 3.68 -4.70 -15.69
C ILE A 197 4.87 -4.97 -16.62
N ILE A 198 4.68 -5.82 -17.63
CA ILE A 198 5.73 -6.13 -18.62
C ILE A 198 6.18 -4.88 -19.39
N GLU A 199 5.24 -4.05 -19.85
CA GLU A 199 5.54 -2.80 -20.57
C GLU A 199 6.33 -1.83 -19.69
N TYR A 200 5.95 -1.69 -18.42
CA TYR A 200 6.61 -0.80 -17.47
C TYR A 200 8.04 -1.26 -17.15
N GLU A 201 8.22 -2.52 -16.74
CA GLU A 201 9.53 -3.02 -16.35
C GLU A 201 10.53 -3.05 -17.51
N ALA A 202 10.05 -3.30 -18.73
CA ALA A 202 10.90 -3.33 -19.93
C ALA A 202 11.19 -1.95 -20.53
N GLY A 203 10.41 -0.92 -20.22
CA GLY A 203 10.45 0.35 -20.94
C GLY A 203 10.60 1.61 -20.10
N THR A 204 10.71 1.52 -18.76
CA THR A 204 10.75 2.72 -17.92
C THR A 204 12.17 3.18 -17.59
N PHE A 205 13.13 2.26 -17.54
CA PHE A 205 14.48 2.60 -17.11
C PHE A 205 15.12 3.67 -17.99
N GLY A 206 15.60 4.75 -17.36
CA GLY A 206 16.24 5.86 -18.03
C GLY A 206 15.30 6.85 -18.73
N GLU A 207 13.99 6.61 -18.68
CA GLU A 207 13.00 7.52 -19.24
C GLU A 207 12.82 8.78 -18.39
N SER A 208 12.91 9.96 -19.02
CA SER A 208 12.89 11.25 -18.31
C SER A 208 11.56 11.55 -17.60
N TRP A 209 10.46 10.96 -18.05
CA TRP A 209 9.15 11.12 -17.41
C TRP A 209 9.10 10.51 -16.01
N PHE A 210 9.90 9.46 -15.75
CA PHE A 210 9.92 8.79 -14.47
C PHE A 210 10.44 9.69 -13.34
N ASN A 211 11.37 10.58 -13.63
CA ASN A 211 11.92 11.52 -12.66
C ASN A 211 11.02 12.73 -12.40
N ARG A 212 9.74 12.68 -12.77
CA ARG A 212 8.74 13.66 -12.41
C ARG A 212 7.84 13.11 -11.32
N MET A 213 7.46 13.97 -10.39
CA MET A 213 6.51 13.64 -9.33
C MET A 213 5.42 14.71 -9.26
N THR A 214 4.18 14.27 -9.10
CA THR A 214 3.04 15.15 -8.92
C THR A 214 2.52 15.02 -7.49
N LEU A 215 2.45 16.14 -6.79
CA LEU A 215 1.94 16.25 -5.42
C LEU A 215 0.61 16.98 -5.44
N LEU A 216 -0.38 16.44 -4.75
CA LEU A 216 -1.69 17.06 -4.62
C LEU A 216 -2.06 17.20 -3.15
N GLY A 217 -2.44 18.41 -2.76
CA GLY A 217 -2.88 18.70 -1.41
C GLY A 217 -3.87 19.89 -1.38
N GLY A 218 -4.52 19.99 -0.26
CA GLY A 218 -5.39 21.09 0.11
C GLY A 218 -5.71 21.00 1.59
N ASP A 219 -6.61 21.84 2.05
CA ASP A 219 -7.09 21.83 3.41
C ASP A 219 -8.00 20.61 3.65
N THR A 220 -7.76 19.86 4.71
CA THR A 220 -8.60 18.71 5.09
C THR A 220 -9.60 19.07 6.19
N ASN A 221 -9.35 20.15 6.91
CA ASN A 221 -10.22 20.64 7.98
C ASN A 221 -10.23 22.18 8.08
N PRO A 222 -10.99 22.88 7.22
CA PRO A 222 -10.99 24.36 7.15
C PRO A 222 -11.34 25.11 8.44
N GLU A 223 -11.80 24.39 9.48
CA GLU A 223 -12.09 24.96 10.79
C GLU A 223 -10.84 25.04 11.71
N VAL A 224 -9.76 24.32 11.34
CA VAL A 224 -8.49 24.30 12.08
C VAL A 224 -7.54 25.35 11.51
N GLY A 225 -7.05 26.24 12.33
CA GLY A 225 -6.05 27.24 11.97
C GLY A 225 -4.71 26.97 12.67
N GLY A 226 -3.67 27.67 12.28
CA GLY A 226 -2.33 27.60 12.89
C GLY A 226 -1.24 27.24 11.89
N ASP A 227 -0.06 26.88 12.41
CA ASP A 227 1.04 26.40 11.58
C ASP A 227 0.67 25.06 10.93
N PHE A 228 0.98 24.90 9.64
CA PHE A 228 0.60 23.72 8.83
C PHE A 228 -0.91 23.42 8.81
N ALA A 229 -1.75 24.46 8.87
CA ALA A 229 -3.22 24.33 8.86
C ALA A 229 -3.77 23.73 7.55
N ILE A 230 -2.99 23.78 6.46
CA ILE A 230 -3.32 23.13 5.18
C ILE A 230 -2.58 21.79 5.15
N GLU A 231 -3.12 20.82 5.86
CA GLU A 231 -2.41 19.59 6.21
C GLU A 231 -1.95 18.80 4.99
N GLY A 232 -2.79 18.67 3.95
CA GLY A 232 -2.45 17.93 2.75
C GLY A 232 -1.27 18.56 1.99
N GLU A 233 -1.18 19.89 1.96
CA GLU A 233 -0.06 20.59 1.33
C GLU A 233 1.21 20.49 2.18
N ALA A 234 1.09 20.52 3.51
CA ALA A 234 2.23 20.41 4.41
C ALA A 234 2.93 19.03 4.29
N VAL A 235 2.16 17.95 4.21
CA VAL A 235 2.71 16.60 3.96
C VAL A 235 3.38 16.52 2.59
N CYS A 236 2.73 17.07 1.56
CA CYS A 236 3.29 17.13 0.21
C CYS A 236 4.61 17.92 0.17
N ASP A 237 4.71 19.02 0.89
CA ASP A 237 5.93 19.82 0.98
C ASP A 237 7.06 19.05 1.68
N TYR A 238 6.74 18.36 2.77
CA TYR A 238 7.71 17.52 3.46
C TYR A 238 8.28 16.42 2.54
N VAL A 239 7.43 15.75 1.79
CA VAL A 239 7.86 14.73 0.82
C VAL A 239 8.63 15.36 -0.34
N ALA A 240 8.24 16.55 -0.83
CA ALA A 240 8.95 17.25 -1.89
C ALA A 240 10.42 17.55 -1.51
N ASP A 241 10.65 17.94 -0.27
CA ASP A 241 11.98 18.29 0.23
C ASP A 241 12.92 17.08 0.29
N MET A 242 12.40 15.87 0.52
CA MET A 242 13.22 14.64 0.50
C MET A 242 13.42 14.07 -0.90
N MET A 243 12.53 14.29 -1.86
CA MET A 243 12.57 13.70 -3.21
C MET A 243 13.58 14.41 -4.14
N ILE A 244 14.84 14.48 -3.68
CA ILE A 244 15.94 15.14 -4.39
C ILE A 244 16.20 14.45 -5.74
N GLY A 245 16.22 15.25 -6.82
CA GLY A 245 16.45 14.75 -8.17
C GLY A 245 15.18 14.53 -8.99
N PHE A 246 14.01 14.69 -8.36
CA PHE A 246 12.73 14.69 -9.05
C PHE A 246 12.30 16.11 -9.46
N ASP A 247 11.67 16.22 -10.63
CA ASP A 247 10.98 17.42 -11.10
C ASP A 247 9.57 17.43 -10.49
N ILE A 248 9.38 18.26 -9.48
CA ILE A 248 8.16 18.28 -8.64
C ILE A 248 7.13 19.22 -9.24
N THR A 249 5.93 18.71 -9.53
CA THR A 249 4.74 19.48 -9.85
C THR A 249 3.81 19.52 -8.63
N LYS A 250 3.64 20.68 -8.01
CA LYS A 250 2.71 20.89 -6.91
C LYS A 250 1.37 21.38 -7.46
N LEU A 251 0.31 20.67 -7.12
CA LEU A 251 -1.08 21.00 -7.42
C LEU A 251 -1.78 21.28 -6.08
N TYR A 252 -1.86 22.55 -5.70
CA TYR A 252 -2.31 23.00 -4.41
C TYR A 252 -3.57 23.85 -4.50
N CYS A 253 -4.48 23.66 -3.56
CA CYS A 253 -5.69 24.48 -3.47
C CYS A 253 -5.39 25.90 -2.98
N SER A 254 -4.37 26.07 -2.12
CA SER A 254 -4.03 27.36 -1.52
C SER A 254 -3.54 28.39 -2.53
N ASP A 255 -2.82 27.96 -3.56
CA ASP A 255 -2.26 28.83 -4.60
C ASP A 255 -3.08 28.82 -5.91
N GLY A 256 -4.16 28.03 -5.95
CA GLY A 256 -5.07 27.90 -7.09
C GLY A 256 -4.51 27.07 -8.25
N THR A 257 -3.43 26.31 -8.05
CA THR A 257 -2.93 25.34 -9.05
C THR A 257 -3.77 24.07 -9.09
N LEU A 258 -4.58 23.80 -8.05
CA LEU A 258 -5.57 22.74 -8.00
C LEU A 258 -6.97 23.33 -7.83
N THR A 259 -7.78 23.30 -8.88
CA THR A 259 -9.14 23.83 -8.87
C THR A 259 -10.19 22.80 -9.30
N ASP A 260 -9.79 21.80 -10.08
CA ASP A 260 -10.63 20.69 -10.54
C ASP A 260 -9.77 19.51 -11.00
N HIS A 261 -10.38 18.51 -11.63
CA HIS A 261 -9.70 17.30 -12.11
C HIS A 261 -8.76 17.51 -13.32
N SER A 262 -8.85 18.64 -14.01
CA SER A 262 -8.12 18.84 -15.28
C SER A 262 -6.62 18.96 -15.06
N GLN A 263 -6.20 19.53 -13.92
CA GLN A 263 -4.78 19.70 -13.59
C GLN A 263 -4.11 18.36 -13.32
N LEU A 264 -4.70 17.50 -12.48
CA LEU A 264 -4.18 16.16 -12.24
C LEU A 264 -4.19 15.31 -13.51
N LEU A 265 -5.27 15.38 -14.28
CA LEU A 265 -5.36 14.66 -15.55
C LEU A 265 -4.25 15.08 -16.53
N ALA A 266 -3.95 16.38 -16.59
CA ALA A 266 -2.86 16.92 -17.43
C ALA A 266 -1.50 16.42 -16.94
N ALA A 267 -1.22 16.46 -15.65
CA ALA A 267 0.03 16.00 -15.05
C ALA A 267 0.27 14.51 -15.30
N ILE A 268 -0.72 13.65 -15.04
CA ILE A 268 -0.61 12.20 -15.31
C ILE A 268 -0.40 11.94 -16.82
N ASN A 269 -1.13 12.63 -17.69
CA ASN A 269 -1.00 12.44 -19.14
C ASN A 269 0.33 12.95 -19.69
N ALA A 270 1.01 13.89 -19.02
CA ALA A 270 2.37 14.31 -19.36
C ALA A 270 3.43 13.30 -18.92
N GLY A 271 3.07 12.34 -18.06
CA GLY A 271 3.94 11.31 -17.50
C GLY A 271 4.65 11.77 -16.22
N CYS A 272 4.55 10.95 -15.18
CA CYS A 272 5.28 11.09 -13.92
C CYS A 272 5.54 9.70 -13.32
N GLY A 273 6.61 9.56 -12.54
CA GLY A 273 6.94 8.32 -11.83
C GLY A 273 6.08 8.11 -10.61
N PHE A 274 5.76 9.20 -9.90
CA PHE A 274 4.97 9.15 -8.68
C PHE A 274 3.86 10.20 -8.66
N VAL A 275 2.77 9.85 -7.97
CA VAL A 275 1.71 10.78 -7.57
C VAL A 275 1.46 10.57 -6.09
N LEU A 276 1.57 11.63 -5.29
CA LEU A 276 1.12 11.65 -3.89
C LEU A 276 -0.11 12.55 -3.79
N TYR A 277 -1.14 12.06 -3.16
CA TYR A 277 -2.32 12.84 -2.81
C TYR A 277 -2.58 12.74 -1.30
N GLU A 278 -2.79 13.88 -0.65
CA GLU A 278 -3.16 13.97 0.75
C GLU A 278 -4.46 14.78 0.90
N GLY A 279 -5.49 14.15 1.47
CA GLY A 279 -6.80 14.76 1.61
C GLY A 279 -7.92 13.78 1.94
N HIS A 280 -9.13 14.06 1.50
CA HIS A 280 -10.29 13.20 1.69
C HIS A 280 -10.46 12.20 0.54
N GLY A 281 -10.94 10.99 0.87
CA GLY A 281 -11.24 9.94 -0.11
C GLY A 281 -12.62 9.33 0.10
N LEU A 282 -13.21 8.94 -1.02
CA LEU A 282 -14.35 8.06 -1.11
C LEU A 282 -14.00 6.93 -2.08
N GLN A 283 -14.79 5.88 -2.10
CA GLN A 283 -14.51 4.70 -2.93
C GLN A 283 -14.34 5.01 -4.41
N ASN A 284 -14.93 6.08 -4.91
CA ASN A 284 -14.95 6.44 -6.32
C ASN A 284 -14.38 7.82 -6.65
N ARG A 285 -13.92 8.60 -5.65
CA ARG A 285 -13.37 9.95 -5.84
C ARG A 285 -12.44 10.35 -4.70
N ILE A 286 -11.67 11.41 -4.96
CA ILE A 286 -10.89 12.14 -3.97
C ILE A 286 -11.38 13.59 -3.91
N ALA A 287 -11.30 14.20 -2.73
CA ALA A 287 -11.76 15.56 -2.46
C ALA A 287 -10.90 16.24 -1.39
N THR A 288 -10.80 17.55 -1.47
CA THR A 288 -10.18 18.42 -0.47
C THR A 288 -10.88 19.76 -0.44
N TYR A 289 -10.41 20.75 0.32
CA TYR A 289 -11.00 22.06 0.38
C TYR A 289 -10.01 23.16 -0.04
N ASP A 290 -10.54 24.24 -0.60
CA ASP A 290 -9.78 25.47 -0.82
C ASP A 290 -9.77 26.36 0.44
N LEU A 291 -9.03 27.47 0.40
CA LEU A 291 -8.93 28.43 1.50
C LEU A 291 -10.26 29.09 1.91
N ASN A 292 -11.31 28.94 1.10
CA ASN A 292 -12.63 29.46 1.41
C ASN A 292 -13.55 28.36 1.98
N GLY A 293 -13.03 27.15 2.17
CA GLY A 293 -13.80 25.98 2.60
C GLY A 293 -14.70 25.41 1.52
N ALA A 294 -14.44 25.72 0.24
CA ALA A 294 -15.17 25.11 -0.87
C ALA A 294 -14.53 23.76 -1.26
N GLU A 295 -15.38 22.72 -1.41
CA GLU A 295 -14.90 21.39 -1.82
C GLU A 295 -14.33 21.44 -3.25
N VAL A 296 -13.13 20.91 -3.42
CA VAL A 296 -12.47 20.66 -4.70
C VAL A 296 -12.44 19.14 -4.92
N GLU A 297 -12.86 18.66 -6.12
CA GLU A 297 -12.80 17.26 -6.52
C GLU A 297 -11.62 17.06 -7.51
N PRO A 298 -10.40 16.70 -7.03
CA PRO A 298 -9.25 16.52 -7.90
C PRO A 298 -9.40 15.36 -8.88
N PHE A 299 -10.14 14.32 -8.51
CA PHE A 299 -10.37 13.18 -9.40
C PHE A 299 -11.59 12.34 -9.01
N HIS A 300 -12.20 11.69 -10.01
CA HIS A 300 -13.30 10.75 -9.84
C HIS A 300 -13.20 9.63 -10.88
N ASN A 301 -13.76 8.47 -10.61
CA ASN A 301 -13.82 7.32 -11.53
C ASN A 301 -14.31 7.67 -12.93
N LYS A 302 -15.23 8.68 -13.07
CA LYS A 302 -15.70 9.17 -14.37
C LYS A 302 -14.58 9.78 -15.25
N HIS A 303 -13.45 10.21 -14.65
CA HIS A 303 -12.32 10.82 -15.35
C HIS A 303 -11.27 9.79 -15.82
N VAL A 304 -11.24 8.59 -15.24
CA VAL A 304 -10.28 7.51 -15.60
C VAL A 304 -10.27 7.22 -17.11
N PRO A 305 -11.42 7.20 -17.84
CA PRO A 305 -11.39 7.01 -19.29
C PRO A 305 -10.63 8.07 -20.09
N SER A 306 -10.32 9.23 -19.48
CA SER A 306 -9.57 10.33 -20.12
C SER A 306 -8.06 10.22 -19.95
N LEU A 307 -7.57 9.27 -19.17
CA LEU A 307 -6.14 8.99 -19.03
C LEU A 307 -5.55 8.43 -20.35
N ARG A 308 -4.39 8.97 -20.77
CA ARG A 308 -3.71 8.69 -22.03
C ARG A 308 -2.20 8.42 -21.86
N ASN A 309 -1.77 8.18 -20.63
CA ASN A 309 -0.38 8.01 -20.23
C ASN A 309 0.14 6.57 -20.46
N LYS A 310 -0.17 5.97 -21.61
CA LYS A 310 0.32 4.63 -21.96
C LYS A 310 1.84 4.56 -21.92
N GLY A 311 2.41 3.58 -21.22
CA GLY A 311 3.84 3.39 -21.01
C GLY A 311 4.47 4.34 -19.98
N MET A 312 3.72 5.33 -19.49
CA MET A 312 4.15 6.29 -18.46
C MET A 312 3.24 6.15 -17.23
N TYR A 313 3.29 4.98 -16.60
CA TYR A 313 2.39 4.64 -15.50
C TYR A 313 3.00 5.01 -14.16
N PRO A 314 2.47 6.00 -13.40
CA PRO A 314 2.96 6.33 -12.07
C PRO A 314 2.64 5.24 -11.05
N ILE A 315 3.41 5.22 -9.97
CA ILE A 315 2.99 4.68 -8.69
C ILE A 315 2.23 5.77 -7.95
N MET A 316 1.04 5.45 -7.46
CA MET A 316 0.17 6.41 -6.76
C MET A 316 0.04 6.03 -5.29
N VAL A 317 0.32 6.98 -4.41
CA VAL A 317 0.15 6.87 -2.96
C VAL A 317 -0.93 7.86 -2.55
N PHE A 318 -2.06 7.33 -2.05
CA PHE A 318 -3.20 8.17 -1.69
C PHE A 318 -3.43 8.16 -0.18
N GLY A 319 -3.07 9.26 0.45
CA GLY A 319 -3.30 9.55 1.86
C GLY A 319 -4.73 9.98 2.13
N CYS A 320 -5.67 9.05 2.01
CA CYS A 320 -7.07 9.31 2.20
C CYS A 320 -7.91 8.04 2.44
N CYS A 321 -9.15 8.21 2.91
CA CYS A 321 -10.06 7.12 3.26
C CYS A 321 -10.48 6.27 2.05
N VAL A 322 -10.72 4.99 2.25
CA VAL A 322 -11.50 4.01 1.47
C VAL A 322 -11.20 3.90 -0.04
N THR A 323 -10.10 4.45 -0.52
CA THR A 323 -9.74 4.45 -1.95
C THR A 323 -9.27 3.09 -2.49
N ALA A 324 -8.90 2.19 -1.58
CA ALA A 324 -8.55 0.80 -1.89
C ALA A 324 -9.56 -0.23 -1.32
N LYS A 325 -10.79 0.19 -1.06
CA LYS A 325 -11.87 -0.66 -0.53
C LYS A 325 -12.40 -1.62 -1.59
N PHE A 326 -11.69 -2.74 -1.84
CA PHE A 326 -11.95 -3.66 -2.95
C PHE A 326 -13.17 -4.59 -2.78
N ASP A 327 -13.97 -4.41 -1.72
CA ASP A 327 -15.24 -5.10 -1.52
C ASP A 327 -16.48 -4.33 -2.03
N VAL A 328 -16.28 -3.21 -2.71
CA VAL A 328 -17.36 -2.44 -3.32
C VAL A 328 -18.05 -3.21 -4.46
N THR A 329 -19.35 -2.95 -4.68
CA THR A 329 -20.12 -3.50 -5.77
C THR A 329 -21.36 -2.64 -6.04
N ILE A 330 -21.86 -2.61 -7.27
CA ILE A 330 -23.14 -1.96 -7.59
C ILE A 330 -24.31 -2.58 -6.82
N LEU A 331 -24.20 -3.85 -6.40
CA LEU A 331 -25.24 -4.53 -5.63
C LEU A 331 -25.41 -3.97 -4.21
N ASN A 332 -24.45 -3.17 -3.73
CA ASN A 332 -24.58 -2.47 -2.45
C ASN A 332 -25.75 -1.47 -2.43
N ILE A 333 -26.30 -1.09 -3.61
CA ILE A 333 -27.56 -0.33 -3.70
C ILE A 333 -28.75 -1.05 -3.02
N LEU A 334 -28.68 -2.37 -2.91
CA LEU A 334 -29.71 -3.18 -2.26
C LEU A 334 -29.50 -3.32 -0.74
N ASN A 335 -28.40 -2.77 -0.22
CA ASN A 335 -28.07 -2.80 1.19
C ASN A 335 -28.33 -1.42 1.80
N GLU A 336 -29.44 -1.29 2.54
CA GLU A 336 -29.87 -0.01 3.13
C GLU A 336 -28.79 0.62 4.05
N ASN A 337 -27.96 -0.20 4.67
CA ASN A 337 -26.87 0.26 5.57
C ASN A 337 -25.66 0.83 4.80
N ARG A 338 -25.57 0.58 3.49
CA ARG A 338 -24.44 1.01 2.64
C ARG A 338 -24.83 2.07 1.60
N PHE A 339 -26.13 2.35 1.46
CA PHE A 339 -26.64 3.32 0.52
C PHE A 339 -26.37 4.76 0.97
N GLY A 340 -25.35 5.32 0.75
CA GLY A 340 -24.95 6.69 1.15
C GLY A 340 -23.44 6.83 1.34
N ASN A 341 -22.75 5.71 1.46
CA ASN A 341 -21.30 5.68 1.74
C ASN A 341 -20.46 5.45 0.49
N SER A 342 -20.94 5.77 -0.73
CA SER A 342 -20.26 5.55 -2.02
C SER A 342 -19.83 4.10 -2.30
N ASP A 343 -20.24 3.14 -1.47
CA ASP A 343 -19.97 1.70 -1.65
C ASP A 343 -20.69 1.10 -2.86
N CYS A 344 -21.71 1.83 -3.39
CA CYS A 344 -22.46 1.45 -4.57
C CYS A 344 -21.74 1.91 -5.84
N THR A 345 -20.56 1.35 -6.07
CA THR A 345 -19.77 1.59 -7.28
C THR A 345 -19.27 0.27 -7.84
N PRO A 346 -19.11 0.11 -9.17
CA PRO A 346 -18.58 -1.12 -9.75
C PRO A 346 -17.21 -1.49 -9.22
N GLU A 347 -16.35 -0.49 -8.99
CA GLU A 347 -14.97 -0.61 -8.59
C GLU A 347 -14.54 0.63 -7.81
N GLU A 348 -13.66 0.48 -6.85
CA GLU A 348 -12.99 1.56 -6.15
C GLU A 348 -11.96 2.26 -7.06
N ILE A 349 -11.57 3.49 -6.68
CA ILE A 349 -10.73 4.34 -7.51
C ILE A 349 -9.33 3.75 -7.73
N GLY A 350 -8.75 3.12 -6.72
CA GLY A 350 -7.41 2.51 -6.81
C GLY A 350 -7.36 1.43 -7.89
N TRP A 351 -8.28 0.46 -7.84
CA TRP A 351 -8.34 -0.58 -8.88
C TRP A 351 -8.72 -0.01 -10.25
N ARG A 352 -9.63 0.95 -10.27
CA ARG A 352 -10.05 1.59 -11.52
C ARG A 352 -8.91 2.29 -12.26
N LEU A 353 -7.98 2.92 -11.50
CA LEU A 353 -6.76 3.53 -12.03
C LEU A 353 -5.77 2.46 -12.52
N LEU A 354 -5.56 1.40 -11.73
CA LEU A 354 -4.60 0.35 -12.05
C LEU A 354 -5.07 -0.52 -13.22
N SER A 355 -6.34 -0.88 -13.29
CA SER A 355 -6.92 -1.70 -14.36
C SER A 355 -7.19 -0.94 -15.66
N ARG A 356 -6.91 0.39 -15.72
CA ARG A 356 -7.14 1.21 -16.92
C ARG A 356 -6.26 0.74 -18.09
N PRO A 357 -6.83 0.27 -19.21
CA PRO A 357 -6.05 -0.06 -20.39
C PRO A 357 -5.41 1.19 -21.00
N LYS A 358 -4.12 1.13 -21.30
CA LYS A 358 -3.37 2.21 -21.96
C LYS A 358 -3.35 3.53 -21.17
N GLY A 359 -3.30 3.46 -19.85
CA GLY A 359 -3.22 4.62 -18.95
C GLY A 359 -3.37 4.20 -17.49
N GLY A 360 -3.56 5.19 -16.61
CA GLY A 360 -3.68 4.98 -15.17
C GLY A 360 -2.33 4.79 -14.47
N CYS A 361 -2.28 3.96 -13.44
CA CYS A 361 -1.09 3.70 -12.63
C CYS A 361 -0.60 2.25 -12.77
N ILE A 362 0.60 1.95 -12.24
CA ILE A 362 1.18 0.61 -12.19
C ILE A 362 1.16 0.02 -10.78
N GLY A 363 1.17 0.86 -9.77
CA GLY A 363 1.01 0.54 -8.36
C GLY A 363 0.12 1.57 -7.70
N PHE A 364 -0.62 1.16 -6.68
CA PHE A 364 -1.51 2.02 -5.91
C PHE A 364 -1.46 1.61 -4.44
N VAL A 365 -1.08 2.54 -3.58
CA VAL A 365 -1.14 2.40 -2.13
C VAL A 365 -2.30 3.25 -1.61
N GLY A 366 -3.17 2.66 -0.81
CA GLY A 366 -4.33 3.34 -0.25
C GLY A 366 -5.03 2.54 0.84
N ALA A 367 -6.02 3.14 1.47
CA ALA A 367 -6.73 2.56 2.58
C ALA A 367 -8.01 1.81 2.19
N THR A 368 -8.29 0.73 2.89
CA THR A 368 -9.55 -0.04 2.75
C THR A 368 -10.67 0.48 3.65
N SER A 369 -10.35 1.33 4.64
CA SER A 369 -11.30 1.93 5.59
C SER A 369 -11.03 3.42 5.81
N VAL A 370 -11.67 3.99 6.82
CA VAL A 370 -11.47 5.37 7.26
C VAL A 370 -10.11 5.50 7.93
N VAL A 371 -9.36 6.51 7.54
CA VAL A 371 -8.04 6.85 8.07
C VAL A 371 -8.04 8.19 8.75
N TRP A 372 -7.07 8.39 9.61
CA TRP A 372 -6.87 9.62 10.37
C TRP A 372 -5.44 10.15 10.14
N GLY A 373 -5.26 11.42 10.41
CA GLY A 373 -3.96 12.09 10.42
C GLY A 373 -3.94 13.15 11.52
N TYR A 374 -2.75 13.50 11.95
CA TYR A 374 -2.56 14.66 12.83
C TYR A 374 -2.53 15.95 12.01
N SER A 375 -2.77 17.08 12.64
CA SER A 375 -2.70 18.41 12.04
C SER A 375 -1.90 19.37 12.91
N GLY A 376 -1.30 20.38 12.26
CA GLY A 376 -0.52 21.41 12.92
C GLY A 376 0.92 20.99 13.26
N ASP A 377 1.52 21.75 14.15
CA ASP A 377 2.83 21.54 14.79
C ASP A 377 2.66 21.95 16.26
N ASN A 378 2.18 20.97 17.07
CA ASN A 378 1.78 21.25 18.45
C ASN A 378 2.96 21.41 19.42
N ASP A 379 4.13 20.89 19.06
CA ASP A 379 5.37 21.04 19.84
C ASP A 379 6.30 22.13 19.32
N HIS A 380 5.90 22.80 18.21
CA HIS A 380 6.60 23.94 17.61
C HIS A 380 8.06 23.63 17.20
N ASN A 381 8.30 22.43 16.71
CA ASN A 381 9.63 22.00 16.25
C ASN A 381 9.88 22.32 14.76
N GLY A 382 8.87 22.77 14.02
CA GLY A 382 8.93 23.11 12.59
C GLY A 382 8.70 21.92 11.67
N ILE A 383 8.26 20.79 12.20
CA ILE A 383 7.88 19.59 11.44
C ILE A 383 6.36 19.37 11.61
N PRO A 384 5.60 19.14 10.54
CA PRO A 384 4.17 18.84 10.68
C PRO A 384 3.93 17.59 11.53
N ASP A 385 3.06 17.67 12.54
CA ASP A 385 2.68 16.53 13.37
C ASP A 385 2.20 15.33 12.52
N SER A 386 1.61 15.58 11.37
CA SER A 386 1.11 14.57 10.43
C SER A 386 2.20 13.64 9.90
N VAL A 387 3.44 14.10 9.78
CA VAL A 387 4.57 13.28 9.30
C VAL A 387 5.50 12.82 10.43
N GLU A 388 5.30 13.32 11.66
CA GLU A 388 6.14 12.99 12.80
C GLU A 388 5.48 12.01 13.78
N LYS A 389 4.17 12.19 14.04
CA LYS A 389 3.47 11.53 15.16
C LYS A 389 2.74 10.24 14.77
N GLY A 390 2.96 9.74 13.56
CA GLY A 390 2.37 8.49 13.10
C GLY A 390 1.13 8.66 12.22
N LEU A 391 0.31 7.63 12.14
CA LEU A 391 -0.86 7.46 11.30
C LEU A 391 -0.53 7.47 9.79
N LEU A 392 -1.53 7.77 8.94
CA LEU A 392 -1.42 7.56 7.49
C LEU A 392 -0.33 8.39 6.82
N CYS A 393 -0.24 9.68 7.16
CA CYS A 393 0.70 10.58 6.49
C CYS A 393 2.16 10.22 6.78
N TRP A 394 2.44 9.70 7.98
CA TRP A 394 3.75 9.16 8.32
C TRP A 394 4.10 7.95 7.43
N LEU A 395 3.17 7.00 7.29
CA LEU A 395 3.37 5.82 6.43
C LEU A 395 3.65 6.21 4.97
N ASN A 396 2.93 7.22 4.46
CA ASN A 396 3.15 7.73 3.11
C ASN A 396 4.51 8.41 2.95
N ALA A 397 4.92 9.23 3.92
CA ALA A 397 6.24 9.87 3.91
C ALA A 397 7.36 8.83 3.99
N GLU A 398 7.20 7.81 4.83
CA GLU A 398 8.17 6.71 4.99
C GLU A 398 8.34 5.90 3.71
N PHE A 399 7.27 5.64 2.95
CA PHE A 399 7.34 5.00 1.64
C PHE A 399 8.32 5.72 0.70
N PHE A 400 8.29 7.07 0.66
CA PHE A 400 9.19 7.86 -0.17
C PHE A 400 10.60 7.95 0.43
N ARG A 401 10.73 8.01 1.75
CA ARG A 401 12.03 7.97 2.43
C ARG A 401 12.78 6.69 2.14
N LEU A 402 12.12 5.54 2.23
CA LEU A 402 12.71 4.24 1.89
C LEU A 402 13.22 4.19 0.45
N TYR A 403 12.47 4.76 -0.49
CA TYR A 403 12.87 4.82 -1.89
C TYR A 403 14.11 5.70 -2.10
N ILE A 404 14.10 6.93 -1.56
CA ILE A 404 15.13 7.92 -1.90
C ILE A 404 16.37 7.85 -1.00
N GLU A 405 16.21 7.52 0.27
CA GLU A 405 17.30 7.51 1.24
C GLU A 405 17.89 6.12 1.49
N GLU A 406 17.04 5.11 1.59
CA GLU A 406 17.49 3.72 1.84
C GLU A 406 17.73 2.94 0.54
N GLY A 407 17.18 3.40 -0.59
CA GLY A 407 17.43 2.82 -1.89
C GLY A 407 16.71 1.50 -2.16
N TYR A 408 15.56 1.28 -1.51
CA TYR A 408 14.69 0.16 -1.85
C TYR A 408 14.15 0.31 -3.28
N GLU A 409 14.21 -0.76 -4.06
CA GLU A 409 13.89 -0.71 -5.48
C GLU A 409 12.59 -1.43 -5.86
N TYR A 410 12.02 -2.24 -4.97
CA TYR A 410 10.81 -3.01 -5.28
C TYR A 410 9.59 -2.47 -4.55
N LEU A 411 8.47 -2.44 -5.28
CA LEU A 411 7.24 -1.82 -4.80
C LEU A 411 6.70 -2.45 -3.51
N GLY A 412 6.81 -3.77 -3.37
CA GLY A 412 6.42 -4.48 -2.15
C GLY A 412 7.31 -4.14 -0.96
N GLU A 413 8.62 -4.01 -1.19
CA GLU A 413 9.56 -3.61 -0.14
C GLU A 413 9.20 -2.22 0.40
N LEU A 414 8.99 -1.24 -0.49
CA LEU A 414 8.61 0.12 -0.07
C LEU A 414 7.35 0.14 0.79
N HIS A 415 6.36 -0.64 0.42
CA HIS A 415 5.10 -0.69 1.15
C HIS A 415 5.23 -1.39 2.51
N TRP A 416 5.81 -2.60 2.53
CA TRP A 416 5.81 -3.42 3.74
C TRP A 416 6.91 -3.01 4.73
N GLU A 417 8.05 -2.53 4.26
CA GLU A 417 9.07 -1.95 5.14
C GLU A 417 8.59 -0.65 5.80
N SER A 418 7.71 0.13 5.14
CA SER A 418 7.09 1.29 5.80
C SER A 418 6.19 0.87 6.97
N ILE A 419 5.46 -0.24 6.83
CA ILE A 419 4.66 -0.83 7.91
C ILE A 419 5.56 -1.43 9.00
N GLN A 420 6.61 -2.17 8.63
CA GLN A 420 7.58 -2.72 9.57
C GLN A 420 8.24 -1.61 10.42
N ASN A 421 8.67 -0.52 9.77
CA ASN A 421 9.24 0.62 10.47
C ASN A 421 8.22 1.32 11.37
N TYR A 422 6.96 1.35 10.96
CA TYR A 422 5.87 1.88 11.79
C TYR A 422 5.70 1.04 13.05
N CYS A 423 5.60 -0.28 12.95
CA CYS A 423 5.46 -1.19 14.09
C CYS A 423 6.68 -1.13 15.03
N ASN A 424 7.88 -0.89 14.50
CA ASN A 424 9.09 -0.71 15.30
C ASN A 424 9.14 0.62 16.06
N LEU A 425 8.49 1.68 15.52
CA LEU A 425 8.58 3.03 16.08
C LEU A 425 7.39 3.37 16.98
N PHE A 426 6.19 2.93 16.60
CA PHE A 426 4.95 3.21 17.29
C PHE A 426 4.42 1.96 18.01
N ASP A 427 3.82 2.14 19.17
CA ASP A 427 3.25 1.04 19.95
C ASP A 427 1.85 0.68 19.44
N VAL A 428 1.80 -0.10 18.34
CA VAL A 428 0.54 -0.55 17.72
C VAL A 428 -0.32 -1.42 18.63
N GLN A 429 0.26 -1.97 19.71
CA GLN A 429 -0.47 -2.76 20.70
C GLN A 429 -1.22 -1.87 21.71
N SER A 430 -0.70 -0.68 22.00
CA SER A 430 -1.25 0.22 23.03
C SER A 430 -2.18 1.28 22.49
N TYR A 431 -2.16 1.54 21.17
CA TYR A 431 -2.99 2.57 20.54
C TYR A 431 -3.79 2.03 19.36
N ASN A 432 -5.11 2.01 19.50
CA ASN A 432 -6.00 1.39 18.52
C ASN A 432 -5.95 2.04 17.12
N LEU A 433 -5.70 3.34 17.03
CA LEU A 433 -5.56 4.01 15.73
C LEU A 433 -4.29 3.57 15.00
N ASP A 434 -3.17 3.39 15.70
CA ASP A 434 -1.92 2.90 15.11
C ASP A 434 -2.12 1.48 14.58
N CYS A 435 -2.71 0.59 15.38
CA CYS A 435 -3.08 -0.77 14.99
C CYS A 435 -3.97 -0.77 13.73
N LYS A 436 -5.04 0.06 13.74
CA LYS A 436 -5.96 0.16 12.60
C LYS A 436 -5.26 0.63 11.33
N HIS A 437 -4.35 1.63 11.42
CA HIS A 437 -3.70 2.18 10.24
C HIS A 437 -2.81 1.16 9.54
N VAL A 438 -2.00 0.38 10.27
CA VAL A 438 -1.17 -0.66 9.65
C VAL A 438 -1.99 -1.79 9.04
N GLN A 439 -3.15 -2.13 9.64
CA GLN A 439 -4.01 -3.19 9.12
C GLN A 439 -4.76 -2.80 7.84
N GLN A 440 -5.10 -1.52 7.64
CA GLN A 440 -5.99 -1.11 6.54
C GLN A 440 -5.29 -0.55 5.31
N ILE A 441 -3.98 -0.27 5.37
CA ILE A 441 -3.22 0.15 4.19
C ILE A 441 -2.88 -1.06 3.35
N THR A 442 -3.14 -0.97 2.04
CA THR A 442 -2.94 -2.08 1.12
C THR A 442 -2.25 -1.65 -0.17
N LEU A 443 -1.51 -2.57 -0.76
CA LEU A 443 -0.83 -2.41 -2.03
C LEU A 443 -1.62 -3.10 -3.15
N PHE A 444 -2.17 -2.32 -4.08
CA PHE A 444 -2.58 -2.85 -5.38
C PHE A 444 -1.41 -2.72 -6.36
N GLY A 445 -0.90 -3.86 -6.79
CA GLY A 445 0.26 -3.94 -7.67
C GLY A 445 1.01 -5.25 -7.53
N ASP A 446 2.01 -5.41 -8.35
CA ASP A 446 2.97 -6.51 -8.25
C ASP A 446 4.04 -6.15 -7.21
N PRO A 447 4.17 -6.90 -6.10
CA PRO A 447 5.13 -6.55 -5.04
C PRO A 447 6.58 -6.66 -5.49
N SER A 448 6.86 -7.47 -6.52
CA SER A 448 8.19 -7.61 -7.12
C SER A 448 8.44 -6.64 -8.28
N LEU A 449 7.56 -5.65 -8.50
CA LEU A 449 7.75 -4.63 -9.53
C LEU A 449 8.96 -3.77 -9.18
N ARG A 450 9.95 -3.72 -10.08
CA ARG A 450 11.07 -2.80 -9.90
C ARG A 450 10.65 -1.38 -10.27
N VAL A 451 10.75 -0.49 -9.29
CA VAL A 451 10.40 0.92 -9.42
C VAL A 451 11.41 1.61 -10.36
N GLY A 452 10.90 2.22 -11.43
CA GLY A 452 11.76 2.78 -12.48
C GLY A 452 12.20 1.79 -13.56
N GLY A 453 11.75 0.53 -13.50
CA GLY A 453 12.05 -0.52 -14.50
C GLY A 453 13.47 -1.08 -14.40
N TYR A 454 13.81 -1.98 -15.31
CA TYR A 454 15.12 -2.63 -15.38
C TYR A 454 16.03 -1.97 -16.41
N PRO A 455 17.37 -1.90 -16.14
CA PRO A 455 18.35 -1.37 -17.08
C PRO A 455 18.48 -2.23 -18.34
#